data_867822fff562db237c6e53ad09d814d7
#
_entry.id   867822fff562db237c6e53ad09d814d7
#
_cell.length_a   1.000
_cell.length_b   1.000
_cell.length_c   1.000
_cell.angle_alpha   90.00
_cell.angle_beta   90.00
_cell.angle_gamma   90.00
#
_symmetry.space_group_name_H-M   'P 1'
#
loop_
_entity.id
_entity.type
_entity.pdbx_description
1 polymer ?
#
loop_
_entity_poly.entity_id
_entity_poly.type
_entity_poly.pdbx_seq_one_letter_code
_entity_poly.pdbx_strand_id
1 'polypeptide(L)'
;MAEHELRDISIIGGGPTGLFAAFYAGMRGASARIIDALPALGGQLMALYPEKYIFDVAGFPKVLAKDLVRDMAAQALQFGATTHLGEVVTGLRRVDEGDGGHFVLETASDSFPTRTIVIAAGIGAFEARRLGIEGEELYEEKGLYFKVLDPRQFEGKRVLLVGGGDSAFDWAVNLQGIARSIMLIHRRDGFRAHAATVNQVHELQRCGQCELRTFWEVKALHGNGRLERVTIRNSKTKDEETLDIDAVIPLLGFHSDLGAIKEWGLDTEKADIKVDQVMATNVPGIYAAGDVTSYPGKLKLIATGAAEACIAVNNAVHSINPKAKVNPGHSSNMAIFGQKDD
;
A
#
# COMPACT_ATOMS: atom_id res chain seq x y z
N MET A 1 -19.12 -16.69 13.63
CA MET A 1 -17.73 -16.64 13.15
C MET A 1 -17.41 -17.98 12.52
N ALA A 2 -16.89 -18.01 11.31
CA ALA A 2 -16.43 -19.25 10.69
C ALA A 2 -15.18 -19.74 11.44
N GLU A 3 -15.11 -21.04 11.73
CA GLU A 3 -13.95 -21.65 12.36
C GLU A 3 -12.89 -21.88 11.28
N HIS A 4 -11.88 -21.02 11.25
CA HIS A 4 -10.77 -21.15 10.31
C HIS A 4 -9.74 -22.16 10.80
N GLU A 5 -9.18 -22.95 9.87
CA GLU A 5 -8.11 -23.90 10.18
C GLU A 5 -6.86 -23.18 10.71
N LEU A 6 -6.15 -23.83 11.64
CA LEU A 6 -4.82 -23.41 12.07
C LEU A 6 -3.86 -23.43 10.88
N ARG A 7 -3.28 -22.29 10.54
CA ARG A 7 -2.23 -22.19 9.51
C ARG A 7 -0.85 -22.05 10.13
N ASP A 8 0.17 -22.47 9.39
CA ASP A 8 1.55 -22.30 9.84
C ASP A 8 1.92 -20.82 9.85
N ILE A 9 1.51 -20.05 8.82
CA ILE A 9 1.89 -18.64 8.67
C ILE A 9 0.66 -17.83 8.27
N SER A 10 0.32 -16.81 9.06
CA SER A 10 -0.57 -15.74 8.63
C SER A 10 0.24 -14.51 8.24
N ILE A 11 -0.01 -14.00 7.04
CA ILE A 11 0.67 -12.84 6.46
C ILE A 11 -0.29 -11.66 6.52
N ILE A 12 0.10 -10.58 7.19
CA ILE A 12 -0.70 -9.36 7.29
C ILE A 12 -0.20 -8.38 6.23
N GLY A 13 -1.02 -8.18 5.20
CA GLY A 13 -0.72 -7.33 4.04
C GLY A 13 -0.51 -8.14 2.77
N GLY A 14 -1.30 -7.84 1.74
CA GLY A 14 -1.29 -8.47 0.40
C GLY A 14 -0.54 -7.64 -0.65
N GLY A 15 0.38 -6.76 -0.21
CA GLY A 15 1.30 -6.05 -1.09
C GLY A 15 2.41 -6.94 -1.64
N PRO A 16 3.36 -6.40 -2.44
CA PRO A 16 4.43 -7.19 -3.07
C PRO A 16 5.20 -8.08 -2.10
N THR A 17 5.55 -7.56 -0.91
CA THR A 17 6.25 -8.32 0.13
C THR A 17 5.40 -9.47 0.66
N GLY A 18 4.12 -9.23 0.96
CA GLY A 18 3.21 -10.25 1.46
C GLY A 18 2.90 -11.32 0.42
N LEU A 19 2.74 -10.93 -0.85
CA LEU A 19 2.59 -11.88 -1.96
C LEU A 19 3.81 -12.78 -2.09
N PHE A 20 5.02 -12.21 -2.02
CA PHE A 20 6.23 -13.01 -2.10
C PHE A 20 6.44 -13.88 -0.85
N ALA A 21 6.03 -13.43 0.35
CA ALA A 21 6.02 -14.25 1.55
C ALA A 21 5.09 -15.47 1.41
N ALA A 22 3.89 -15.30 0.83
CA ALA A 22 2.96 -16.40 0.59
C ALA A 22 3.52 -17.42 -0.40
N PHE A 23 4.11 -16.96 -1.51
CA PHE A 23 4.82 -17.83 -2.44
C PHE A 23 5.91 -18.64 -1.74
N TYR A 24 6.74 -17.95 -0.97
CA TYR A 24 7.89 -18.57 -0.32
C TYR A 24 7.46 -19.56 0.79
N ALA A 25 6.36 -19.27 1.51
CA ALA A 25 5.76 -20.19 2.46
C ALA A 25 5.32 -21.50 1.77
N GLY A 26 4.65 -21.39 0.60
CA GLY A 26 4.28 -22.55 -0.20
C GLY A 26 5.48 -23.35 -0.68
N MET A 27 6.54 -22.71 -1.16
CA MET A 27 7.81 -23.38 -1.51
C MET A 27 8.41 -24.17 -0.34
N ARG A 28 8.19 -23.69 0.88
CA ARG A 28 8.65 -24.36 2.13
C ARG A 28 7.68 -25.46 2.60
N GLY A 29 6.57 -25.71 1.89
CA GLY A 29 5.52 -26.62 2.28
C GLY A 29 4.73 -26.17 3.50
N ALA A 30 4.80 -24.88 3.86
CA ALA A 30 4.03 -24.30 4.96
C ALA A 30 2.68 -23.81 4.47
N SER A 31 1.63 -24.10 5.24
CA SER A 31 0.28 -23.58 4.98
C SER A 31 0.23 -22.09 5.30
N ALA A 32 -0.26 -21.28 4.36
CA ALA A 32 -0.27 -19.82 4.53
C ALA A 32 -1.64 -19.21 4.23
N ARG A 33 -1.89 -18.04 4.82
CA ARG A 33 -2.98 -17.14 4.47
C ARG A 33 -2.51 -15.69 4.40
N ILE A 34 -3.13 -14.91 3.55
CA ILE A 34 -2.97 -13.45 3.48
C ILE A 34 -4.23 -12.81 4.05
N ILE A 35 -4.07 -11.87 4.97
CA ILE A 35 -5.13 -11.01 5.50
C ILE A 35 -4.78 -9.58 5.10
N ASP A 36 -5.66 -8.90 4.38
CA ASP A 36 -5.42 -7.52 3.91
C ASP A 36 -6.65 -6.65 4.13
N ALA A 37 -6.42 -5.44 4.64
CA ALA A 37 -7.45 -4.41 4.80
C ALA A 37 -8.04 -3.92 3.47
N LEU A 38 -7.29 -4.06 2.37
CA LEU A 38 -7.74 -3.68 1.04
C LEU A 38 -8.62 -4.76 0.41
N PRO A 39 -9.57 -4.37 -0.46
CA PRO A 39 -10.46 -5.33 -1.13
C PRO A 39 -9.79 -6.07 -2.28
N ALA A 40 -8.51 -5.78 -2.58
CA ALA A 40 -7.74 -6.40 -3.65
C ALA A 40 -6.28 -6.56 -3.24
N LEU A 41 -5.62 -7.60 -3.79
CA LEU A 41 -4.19 -7.82 -3.65
C LEU A 41 -3.39 -6.72 -4.36
N GLY A 42 -2.12 -6.53 -3.95
CA GLY A 42 -1.17 -5.62 -4.56
C GLY A 42 -0.81 -4.42 -3.70
N GLY A 43 -1.52 -4.20 -2.59
CA GLY A 43 -1.20 -3.12 -1.64
C GLY A 43 -1.11 -1.75 -2.31
N GLN A 44 -0.06 -1.00 -2.01
CA GLN A 44 0.16 0.35 -2.54
C GLN A 44 0.20 0.41 -4.07
N LEU A 45 0.70 -0.62 -4.76
CA LEU A 45 0.81 -0.62 -6.22
C LEU A 45 -0.56 -0.51 -6.87
N MET A 46 -1.54 -1.27 -6.39
CA MET A 46 -2.90 -1.24 -6.92
C MET A 46 -3.72 -0.08 -6.38
N ALA A 47 -3.52 0.29 -5.12
CA ALA A 47 -4.32 1.32 -4.48
C ALA A 47 -3.95 2.74 -4.92
N LEU A 48 -2.67 3.00 -5.26
CA LEU A 48 -2.16 4.36 -5.47
C LEU A 48 -1.77 4.66 -6.92
N TYR A 49 -1.18 3.68 -7.63
CA TYR A 49 -0.59 3.96 -8.94
C TYR A 49 -0.54 2.74 -9.88
N PRO A 50 -1.70 2.10 -10.16
CA PRO A 50 -1.75 0.88 -10.98
C PRO A 50 -1.22 1.09 -12.40
N GLU A 51 -1.32 2.29 -12.94
CA GLU A 51 -0.87 2.66 -14.29
C GLU A 51 0.56 3.23 -14.34
N LYS A 52 1.27 3.23 -13.21
CA LYS A 52 2.65 3.71 -13.16
C LYS A 52 3.63 2.60 -13.56
N TYR A 53 4.66 2.97 -14.35
CA TYR A 53 5.77 2.08 -14.64
C TYR A 53 6.75 2.02 -13.47
N ILE A 54 7.20 0.81 -13.16
CA ILE A 54 8.21 0.48 -12.16
C ILE A 54 9.46 0.01 -12.90
N PHE A 55 10.64 0.47 -12.48
CA PHE A 55 11.91 0.24 -13.15
C PHE A 55 12.92 -0.51 -12.26
N ASP A 56 12.66 -0.63 -10.96
CA ASP A 56 13.57 -1.14 -9.94
C ASP A 56 13.17 -2.51 -9.39
N VAL A 57 12.45 -3.30 -10.19
CA VAL A 57 12.15 -4.71 -9.91
C VAL A 57 13.06 -5.60 -10.76
N ALA A 58 13.81 -6.45 -10.08
CA ALA A 58 14.72 -7.37 -10.75
C ALA A 58 13.99 -8.26 -11.76
N GLY A 59 14.58 -8.42 -12.98
CA GLY A 59 14.00 -9.21 -14.06
C GLY A 59 13.11 -8.40 -15.02
N PHE A 60 12.77 -7.16 -14.72
CA PHE A 60 11.98 -6.29 -15.58
C PHE A 60 12.71 -4.99 -15.89
N PRO A 61 13.02 -4.68 -17.18
CA PRO A 61 13.53 -3.36 -17.57
C PRO A 61 12.56 -2.24 -17.22
N LYS A 62 11.26 -2.51 -17.34
CA LYS A 62 10.12 -1.74 -16.84
C LYS A 62 8.87 -2.61 -16.85
N VAL A 63 7.96 -2.40 -15.92
CA VAL A 63 6.69 -3.12 -15.82
C VAL A 63 5.60 -2.19 -15.28
N LEU A 64 4.36 -2.30 -15.76
CA LEU A 64 3.24 -1.59 -15.14
C LEU A 64 2.94 -2.18 -13.76
N ALA A 65 2.63 -1.34 -12.79
CA ALA A 65 2.34 -1.77 -11.43
C ALA A 65 1.24 -2.84 -11.37
N LYS A 66 0.15 -2.66 -12.12
CA LYS A 66 -0.96 -3.63 -12.21
C LYS A 66 -0.54 -4.98 -12.81
N ASP A 67 0.33 -4.97 -13.82
CA ASP A 67 0.80 -6.20 -14.46
C ASP A 67 1.75 -6.95 -13.52
N LEU A 68 2.64 -6.24 -12.85
CA LEU A 68 3.50 -6.81 -11.82
C LEU A 68 2.67 -7.48 -10.70
N VAL A 69 1.63 -6.80 -10.20
CA VAL A 69 0.76 -7.35 -9.16
C VAL A 69 0.02 -8.59 -9.65
N ARG A 70 -0.52 -8.58 -10.88
CA ARG A 70 -1.16 -9.76 -11.48
C ARG A 70 -0.21 -10.97 -11.45
N ASP A 71 1.02 -10.78 -11.90
CA ASP A 71 1.99 -11.86 -12.01
C ASP A 71 2.47 -12.33 -10.62
N MET A 72 2.69 -11.40 -9.69
CA MET A 72 3.02 -11.73 -8.29
C MET A 72 1.88 -12.43 -7.57
N ALA A 73 0.62 -12.07 -7.82
CA ALA A 73 -0.54 -12.75 -7.23
C ALA A 73 -0.68 -14.19 -7.78
N ALA A 74 -0.50 -14.39 -9.09
CA ALA A 74 -0.46 -15.71 -9.68
C ALA A 74 0.67 -16.58 -9.07
N GLN A 75 1.85 -16.01 -8.87
CA GLN A 75 2.96 -16.66 -8.21
C GLN A 75 2.65 -17.00 -6.74
N ALA A 76 2.05 -16.07 -5.99
CA ALA A 76 1.74 -16.25 -4.56
C ALA A 76 0.75 -17.37 -4.29
N LEU A 77 -0.27 -17.51 -5.16
CA LEU A 77 -1.41 -18.39 -4.92
C LEU A 77 -1.23 -19.81 -5.48
N GLN A 78 -0.16 -20.08 -6.24
CA GLN A 78 0.06 -21.38 -6.88
C GLN A 78 0.17 -22.56 -5.90
N PHE A 79 0.48 -22.30 -4.63
CA PHE A 79 0.58 -23.32 -3.58
C PHE A 79 -0.61 -23.34 -2.62
N GLY A 80 -1.74 -22.74 -3.00
CA GLY A 80 -2.98 -22.81 -2.23
C GLY A 80 -3.02 -21.92 -0.98
N ALA A 81 -2.23 -20.84 -0.93
CA ALA A 81 -2.42 -19.81 0.07
C ALA A 81 -3.82 -19.21 -0.04
N THR A 82 -4.52 -19.05 1.09
CA THR A 82 -5.85 -18.43 1.12
C THR A 82 -5.75 -16.92 1.30
N THR A 83 -6.75 -16.18 0.81
CA THR A 83 -6.79 -14.71 0.94
C THR A 83 -8.06 -14.26 1.64
N HIS A 84 -7.94 -13.34 2.58
CA HIS A 84 -9.01 -12.68 3.31
C HIS A 84 -8.83 -11.18 3.10
N LEU A 85 -9.62 -10.63 2.19
CA LEU A 85 -9.50 -9.24 1.70
C LEU A 85 -10.62 -8.39 2.27
N GLY A 86 -10.36 -7.09 2.50
CA GLY A 86 -11.26 -6.20 3.19
C GLY A 86 -11.30 -6.43 4.71
N GLU A 87 -10.34 -7.20 5.24
CA GLU A 87 -10.25 -7.60 6.63
C GLU A 87 -9.14 -6.85 7.37
N VAL A 88 -9.52 -5.94 8.24
CA VAL A 88 -8.57 -5.22 9.10
C VAL A 88 -8.31 -6.05 10.36
N VAL A 89 -7.03 -6.38 10.60
CA VAL A 89 -6.64 -7.05 11.84
C VAL A 89 -6.75 -6.05 12.99
N THR A 90 -7.64 -6.33 13.93
CA THR A 90 -7.97 -5.47 15.07
C THR A 90 -7.46 -6.01 16.40
N GLY A 91 -7.04 -7.29 16.46
CA GLY A 91 -6.56 -7.90 17.69
C GLY A 91 -5.58 -9.03 17.44
N LEU A 92 -4.80 -9.31 18.50
CA LEU A 92 -3.90 -10.45 18.60
C LEU A 92 -4.09 -11.09 19.96
N ARG A 93 -4.34 -12.39 19.97
CA ARG A 93 -4.38 -13.18 21.19
C ARG A 93 -3.46 -14.39 21.08
N ARG A 94 -2.71 -14.68 22.14
CA ARG A 94 -1.89 -15.89 22.26
C ARG A 94 -2.69 -16.98 22.96
N VAL A 95 -2.62 -18.18 22.45
CA VAL A 95 -3.21 -19.39 23.04
C VAL A 95 -2.03 -20.33 23.38
N ASP A 96 -1.83 -20.57 24.67
CA ASP A 96 -0.69 -21.36 25.18
C ASP A 96 -1.06 -22.84 25.39
N GLU A 97 -2.23 -23.28 24.90
CA GLU A 97 -2.71 -24.67 25.00
C GLU A 97 -2.24 -25.50 23.79
N GLY A 98 -1.84 -26.75 24.07
CA GLY A 98 -1.40 -27.71 23.06
C GLY A 98 0.08 -27.66 22.70
N ASP A 99 0.49 -28.40 21.64
CA ASP A 99 1.88 -28.49 21.19
C ASP A 99 2.40 -27.15 20.62
N GLY A 100 3.09 -26.40 21.48
CA GLY A 100 3.86 -25.21 21.09
C GLY A 100 3.10 -23.88 21.14
N GLY A 101 1.80 -23.85 21.47
CA GLY A 101 0.99 -22.64 21.47
C GLY A 101 0.74 -22.09 20.05
N HIS A 102 -0.16 -21.14 19.92
CA HIS A 102 -0.43 -20.46 18.65
C HIS A 102 -1.00 -19.05 18.89
N PHE A 103 -1.05 -18.26 17.84
CA PHE A 103 -1.73 -16.96 17.85
C PHE A 103 -3.12 -17.05 17.25
N VAL A 104 -3.98 -16.14 17.62
CA VAL A 104 -5.25 -15.88 16.94
C VAL A 104 -5.28 -14.41 16.56
N LEU A 105 -5.32 -14.15 15.26
CA LEU A 105 -5.56 -12.80 14.72
C LEU A 105 -7.06 -12.57 14.65
N GLU A 106 -7.51 -11.43 15.12
CA GLU A 106 -8.92 -11.06 15.18
C GLU A 106 -9.19 -9.90 14.22
N THR A 107 -10.32 -9.99 13.50
CA THR A 107 -10.87 -8.92 12.66
C THR A 107 -12.29 -8.59 13.16
N ALA A 108 -12.98 -7.65 12.51
CA ALA A 108 -14.37 -7.33 12.86
C ALA A 108 -15.33 -8.49 12.58
N SER A 109 -15.02 -9.35 11.61
CA SER A 109 -15.89 -10.43 11.12
C SER A 109 -15.45 -11.82 11.55
N ASP A 110 -14.15 -12.07 11.69
CA ASP A 110 -13.58 -13.40 11.84
C ASP A 110 -12.36 -13.46 12.79
N SER A 111 -11.91 -14.69 13.08
CA SER A 111 -10.71 -14.98 13.83
C SER A 111 -9.87 -16.05 13.15
N PHE A 112 -8.56 -15.85 13.09
CA PHE A 112 -7.63 -16.63 12.27
C PHE A 112 -6.52 -17.24 13.15
N PRO A 113 -6.62 -18.52 13.51
CA PRO A 113 -5.55 -19.20 14.27
C PRO A 113 -4.33 -19.43 13.39
N THR A 114 -3.13 -19.17 13.94
CA THR A 114 -1.86 -19.27 13.22
C THR A 114 -0.70 -19.59 14.13
N ARG A 115 0.27 -20.38 13.67
CA ARG A 115 1.48 -20.70 14.45
C ARG A 115 2.45 -19.53 14.49
N THR A 116 2.61 -18.83 13.38
CA THR A 116 3.49 -17.67 13.25
C THR A 116 2.84 -16.57 12.42
N ILE A 117 3.35 -15.36 12.54
CA ILE A 117 2.87 -14.17 11.84
C ILE A 117 4.01 -13.52 11.08
N VAL A 118 3.75 -13.14 9.82
CA VAL A 118 4.63 -12.26 9.04
C VAL A 118 3.89 -10.95 8.76
N ILE A 119 4.33 -9.87 9.38
CA ILE A 119 3.76 -8.54 9.15
C ILE A 119 4.40 -7.93 7.91
N ALA A 120 3.64 -7.84 6.83
CA ALA A 120 4.03 -7.25 5.55
C ALA A 120 3.11 -6.07 5.18
N ALA A 121 2.67 -5.32 6.20
CA ALA A 121 1.64 -4.29 6.11
C ALA A 121 2.11 -2.99 5.40
N GLY A 122 3.36 -2.96 4.89
CA GLY A 122 3.90 -1.80 4.18
C GLY A 122 3.96 -0.57 5.10
N ILE A 123 3.24 0.48 4.76
CA ILE A 123 3.10 1.68 5.60
C ILE A 123 1.88 1.60 6.54
N GLY A 124 1.27 0.41 6.67
CA GLY A 124 0.04 0.19 7.43
C GLY A 124 -1.22 0.44 6.61
N ALA A 125 -2.35 0.45 7.25
CA ALA A 125 -3.59 0.93 6.64
C ALA A 125 -3.38 2.40 6.26
N PHE A 126 -3.44 2.70 4.96
CA PHE A 126 -3.27 4.06 4.50
C PHE A 126 -4.62 4.69 4.21
N GLU A 127 -4.92 5.67 5.03
CA GLU A 127 -6.01 6.59 4.76
C GLU A 127 -5.46 7.80 4.02
N ALA A 128 -6.13 8.18 2.94
CA ALA A 128 -5.80 9.41 2.24
C ALA A 128 -5.93 10.59 3.21
N ARG A 129 -4.93 11.47 3.21
CA ARG A 129 -5.01 12.70 3.99
C ARG A 129 -6.15 13.55 3.48
N ARG A 130 -7.08 13.82 4.37
CA ARG A 130 -8.23 14.65 4.09
C ARG A 130 -7.84 16.12 3.93
N LEU A 131 -8.71 16.90 3.28
CA LEU A 131 -8.54 18.35 3.19
C LEU A 131 -8.64 19.01 4.57
N GLY A 132 -9.40 18.41 5.49
CA GLY A 132 -9.62 18.90 6.84
C GLY A 132 -10.55 20.11 6.87
N ILE A 133 -11.51 20.16 5.94
CA ILE A 133 -12.51 21.21 5.84
C ILE A 133 -13.90 20.68 6.21
N GLU A 134 -14.73 21.53 6.78
CA GLU A 134 -16.07 21.17 7.23
C GLU A 134 -16.94 20.72 6.06
N GLY A 135 -17.64 19.58 6.24
CA GLY A 135 -18.59 19.05 5.26
C GLY A 135 -17.95 18.36 4.05
N GLU A 136 -16.65 18.10 4.07
CA GLU A 136 -16.00 17.43 2.93
C GLU A 136 -16.56 16.02 2.65
N GLU A 137 -17.04 15.33 3.69
CA GLU A 137 -17.64 13.99 3.60
C GLU A 137 -18.91 13.95 2.75
N LEU A 138 -19.63 15.07 2.62
CA LEU A 138 -20.83 15.18 1.82
C LEU A 138 -20.55 15.04 0.32
N TYR A 139 -19.31 15.33 -0.11
CA TYR A 139 -18.87 15.34 -1.50
C TYR A 139 -18.03 14.12 -1.88
N GLU A 140 -17.72 13.24 -0.94
CA GLU A 140 -16.95 12.02 -1.20
C GLU A 140 -17.68 11.16 -2.24
N GLU A 141 -16.95 10.75 -3.32
CA GLU A 141 -17.48 10.10 -4.52
C GLU A 141 -18.53 10.93 -5.32
N LYS A 142 -18.82 12.15 -4.90
CA LYS A 142 -19.76 13.08 -5.53
C LYS A 142 -19.09 14.37 -5.99
N GLY A 143 -17.81 14.27 -6.33
CA GLY A 143 -16.96 15.39 -6.77
C GLY A 143 -15.68 15.53 -5.94
N LEU A 144 -15.57 14.89 -4.79
CA LEU A 144 -14.33 14.78 -4.02
C LEU A 144 -13.85 13.32 -4.08
N TYR A 145 -12.66 13.08 -4.64
CA TYR A 145 -12.14 11.74 -4.89
C TYR A 145 -10.77 11.54 -4.25
N PHE A 146 -10.71 10.74 -3.19
CA PHE A 146 -9.46 10.36 -2.54
C PHE A 146 -8.76 9.18 -3.22
N LYS A 147 -9.50 8.40 -4.01
CA LYS A 147 -9.02 7.27 -4.79
C LYS A 147 -9.55 7.37 -6.22
N VAL A 148 -8.67 7.19 -7.17
CA VAL A 148 -9.00 7.25 -8.59
C VAL A 148 -8.44 6.01 -9.27
N LEU A 149 -9.31 5.17 -9.84
CA LEU A 149 -8.93 3.95 -10.55
C LEU A 149 -8.91 4.12 -12.07
N ASP A 150 -9.80 4.95 -12.60
CA ASP A 150 -9.89 5.22 -14.05
C ASP A 150 -9.91 6.74 -14.30
N PRO A 151 -8.88 7.30 -14.96
CA PRO A 151 -8.83 8.72 -15.28
C PRO A 151 -9.98 9.18 -16.20
N ARG A 152 -10.58 8.28 -16.99
CA ARG A 152 -11.67 8.61 -17.91
C ARG A 152 -12.95 9.07 -17.21
N GLN A 153 -13.12 8.76 -15.91
CA GLN A 153 -14.23 9.31 -15.12
C GLN A 153 -14.23 10.86 -15.05
N PHE A 154 -13.11 11.50 -15.39
CA PHE A 154 -12.96 12.96 -15.43
C PHE A 154 -13.08 13.55 -16.83
N GLU A 155 -13.50 12.77 -17.83
CA GLU A 155 -13.70 13.25 -19.18
C GLU A 155 -14.66 14.44 -19.19
N GLY A 156 -14.21 15.55 -19.81
CA GLY A 156 -14.98 16.78 -19.92
C GLY A 156 -15.18 17.57 -18.62
N LYS A 157 -14.60 17.15 -17.49
CA LYS A 157 -14.73 17.82 -16.18
C LYS A 157 -13.64 18.86 -15.94
N ARG A 158 -13.97 19.88 -15.13
CA ARG A 158 -13.03 20.83 -14.54
C ARG A 158 -12.46 20.20 -13.28
N VAL A 159 -11.17 19.87 -13.29
CA VAL A 159 -10.52 19.10 -12.21
C VAL A 159 -9.56 19.99 -11.43
N LEU A 160 -9.71 20.00 -10.12
CA LEU A 160 -8.77 20.61 -9.17
C LEU A 160 -7.93 19.52 -8.49
N LEU A 161 -6.63 19.53 -8.72
CA LEU A 161 -5.65 18.71 -8.05
C LEU A 161 -5.06 19.47 -6.87
N VAL A 162 -4.94 18.83 -5.71
CA VAL A 162 -4.44 19.47 -4.49
C VAL A 162 -3.23 18.69 -3.98
N GLY A 163 -2.03 19.24 -4.15
CA GLY A 163 -0.82 18.57 -3.69
C GLY A 163 0.47 19.14 -4.28
N GLY A 164 1.61 18.59 -3.85
CA GLY A 164 2.94 19.02 -4.33
C GLY A 164 3.96 17.88 -4.36
N GLY A 165 3.50 16.64 -4.32
CA GLY A 165 4.29 15.42 -4.48
C GLY A 165 4.10 14.80 -5.86
N ASP A 166 4.84 13.69 -6.12
CA ASP A 166 4.80 12.98 -7.41
C ASP A 166 3.37 12.72 -7.90
N SER A 167 2.50 12.16 -7.04
CA SER A 167 1.12 11.85 -7.42
C SER A 167 0.36 13.06 -8.00
N ALA A 168 0.56 14.27 -7.44
CA ALA A 168 -0.16 15.46 -7.90
C ALA A 168 0.29 15.89 -9.30
N PHE A 169 1.59 15.79 -9.56
CA PHE A 169 2.17 16.14 -10.85
C PHE A 169 1.91 15.04 -11.90
N ASP A 170 2.01 13.75 -11.52
CA ASP A 170 1.66 12.63 -12.39
C ASP A 170 0.19 12.72 -12.84
N TRP A 171 -0.74 13.04 -11.92
CA TRP A 171 -2.16 13.23 -12.27
C TRP A 171 -2.40 14.42 -13.17
N ALA A 172 -1.67 15.53 -13.01
CA ALA A 172 -1.78 16.67 -13.92
C ALA A 172 -1.39 16.31 -15.36
N VAL A 173 -0.37 15.46 -15.52
CA VAL A 173 0.04 14.92 -16.82
C VAL A 173 -0.97 13.89 -17.36
N ASN A 174 -1.43 12.96 -16.53
CA ASN A 174 -2.32 11.87 -16.94
C ASN A 174 -3.72 12.33 -17.35
N LEU A 175 -4.20 13.46 -16.83
CA LEU A 175 -5.50 14.02 -17.18
C LEU A 175 -5.47 14.89 -18.43
N GLN A 176 -4.28 15.11 -19.02
CA GLN A 176 -4.14 15.84 -20.27
C GLN A 176 -4.95 15.16 -21.38
N GLY A 177 -5.75 15.95 -22.11
CA GLY A 177 -6.60 15.44 -23.18
C GLY A 177 -7.86 14.67 -22.72
N ILE A 178 -8.04 14.48 -21.40
CA ILE A 178 -9.19 13.83 -20.77
C ILE A 178 -10.08 14.89 -20.11
N ALA A 179 -9.52 15.63 -19.16
CA ALA A 179 -10.26 16.68 -18.46
C ALA A 179 -10.47 17.91 -19.35
N ARG A 180 -11.59 18.61 -19.12
CA ARG A 180 -11.88 19.91 -19.78
C ARG A 180 -10.88 20.98 -19.36
N SER A 181 -10.53 21.01 -18.08
CA SER A 181 -9.48 21.87 -17.52
C SER A 181 -8.85 21.24 -16.32
N ILE A 182 -7.57 21.50 -16.11
CA ILE A 182 -6.78 21.01 -15.00
C ILE A 182 -6.19 22.19 -14.25
N MET A 183 -6.46 22.27 -12.95
CA MET A 183 -5.80 23.20 -12.05
C MET A 183 -5.08 22.40 -10.97
N LEU A 184 -3.79 22.67 -10.77
CA LEU A 184 -3.00 22.09 -9.68
C LEU A 184 -2.67 23.20 -8.68
N ILE A 185 -3.11 23.04 -7.44
CA ILE A 185 -2.77 23.96 -6.37
C ILE A 185 -1.85 23.33 -5.35
N HIS A 186 -0.90 24.14 -4.84
CA HIS A 186 -0.01 23.77 -3.78
C HIS A 186 0.18 24.87 -2.76
N ARG A 187 0.25 24.52 -1.47
CA ARG A 187 0.35 25.49 -0.36
C ARG A 187 1.73 26.16 -0.19
N ARG A 188 2.75 25.73 -0.93
CA ARG A 188 4.14 26.22 -0.89
C ARG A 188 4.65 26.51 -2.29
N ASP A 189 5.87 27.06 -2.40
CA ASP A 189 6.56 27.27 -3.67
C ASP A 189 7.48 26.10 -4.07
N GLY A 190 7.87 25.25 -3.12
CA GLY A 190 8.72 24.09 -3.38
C GLY A 190 7.92 22.81 -3.51
N PHE A 191 8.25 22.00 -4.52
CA PHE A 191 7.62 20.72 -4.79
C PHE A 191 8.50 19.56 -4.34
N ARG A 192 7.88 18.48 -3.90
CA ARG A 192 8.56 17.20 -3.61
C ARG A 192 8.52 16.24 -4.78
N ALA A 193 7.80 16.59 -5.83
CA ALA A 193 7.71 15.81 -7.06
C ALA A 193 9.05 15.80 -7.80
N HIS A 194 9.26 14.75 -8.60
CA HIS A 194 10.46 14.59 -9.42
C HIS A 194 10.58 15.73 -10.42
N ALA A 195 11.78 16.30 -10.57
CA ALA A 195 12.02 17.49 -11.38
C ALA A 195 11.57 17.34 -12.86
N ALA A 196 11.68 16.15 -13.44
CA ALA A 196 11.22 15.90 -14.79
C ALA A 196 9.71 16.09 -14.94
N THR A 197 8.91 15.55 -14.00
CA THR A 197 7.44 15.69 -14.04
C THR A 197 7.00 17.13 -13.71
N VAL A 198 7.72 17.80 -12.80
CA VAL A 198 7.49 19.23 -12.54
C VAL A 198 7.69 20.05 -13.82
N ASN A 199 8.77 19.80 -14.57
CA ASN A 199 9.03 20.47 -15.84
C ASN A 199 7.93 20.20 -16.87
N GLN A 200 7.41 18.98 -16.96
CA GLN A 200 6.28 18.66 -17.84
C GLN A 200 5.03 19.48 -17.48
N VAL A 201 4.70 19.62 -16.20
CA VAL A 201 3.55 20.45 -15.79
C VAL A 201 3.77 21.93 -16.08
N HIS A 202 5.01 22.44 -15.96
CA HIS A 202 5.32 23.80 -16.38
C HIS A 202 5.17 24.00 -17.91
N GLU A 203 5.49 22.99 -18.73
CA GLU A 203 5.21 23.03 -20.18
C GLU A 203 3.70 23.05 -20.43
N LEU A 204 2.92 22.20 -19.75
CA LEU A 204 1.46 22.21 -19.85
C LEU A 204 0.87 23.57 -19.46
N GLN A 205 1.43 24.23 -18.45
CA GLN A 205 1.02 25.58 -18.06
C GLN A 205 1.31 26.61 -19.16
N ARG A 206 2.51 26.57 -19.77
CA ARG A 206 2.87 27.46 -20.89
C ARG A 206 1.96 27.28 -22.10
N CYS A 207 1.52 26.05 -22.34
CA CYS A 207 0.56 25.74 -23.42
C CYS A 207 -0.91 25.98 -23.06
N GLY A 208 -1.22 26.48 -21.84
CA GLY A 208 -2.59 26.71 -21.38
C GLY A 208 -3.41 25.45 -21.09
N GLN A 209 -2.73 24.29 -20.94
CA GLN A 209 -3.39 22.99 -20.73
C GLN A 209 -3.53 22.61 -19.24
N CYS A 210 -2.76 23.27 -18.38
CA CYS A 210 -2.84 23.12 -16.93
C CYS A 210 -2.56 24.47 -16.28
N GLU A 211 -3.26 24.80 -15.22
CA GLU A 211 -2.96 25.95 -14.38
C GLU A 211 -2.30 25.48 -13.08
N LEU A 212 -1.07 25.93 -12.81
CA LEU A 212 -0.34 25.63 -11.57
C LEU A 212 -0.31 26.89 -10.70
N ARG A 213 -0.88 26.78 -9.49
CA ARG A 213 -0.88 27.89 -8.52
C ARG A 213 -0.21 27.46 -7.22
N THR A 214 0.79 28.22 -6.79
CA THR A 214 1.47 28.03 -5.50
C THR A 214 0.87 28.96 -4.43
N PHE A 215 1.02 28.55 -3.16
CA PHE A 215 0.47 29.22 -1.98
C PHE A 215 -1.06 29.21 -1.89
N TRP A 216 -1.72 28.27 -2.57
CA TRP A 216 -3.17 28.09 -2.50
C TRP A 216 -3.54 26.77 -1.84
N GLU A 217 -4.61 26.80 -1.10
CA GLU A 217 -5.22 25.65 -0.42
C GLU A 217 -6.74 25.70 -0.54
N VAL A 218 -7.41 24.55 -0.45
CA VAL A 218 -8.87 24.49 -0.46
C VAL A 218 -9.37 24.99 0.89
N LYS A 219 -10.37 25.90 0.85
CA LYS A 219 -11.02 26.45 2.04
C LYS A 219 -12.43 25.89 2.25
N ALA A 220 -13.20 25.73 1.19
CA ALA A 220 -14.56 25.23 1.25
C ALA A 220 -15.00 24.57 -0.05
N LEU A 221 -15.91 23.60 0.05
CA LEU A 221 -16.58 22.93 -1.05
C LEU A 221 -18.05 23.37 -1.09
N HIS A 222 -18.62 23.53 -2.28
CA HIS A 222 -19.98 24.00 -2.45
C HIS A 222 -20.71 23.18 -3.51
N GLY A 223 -22.00 22.91 -3.30
CA GLY A 223 -22.87 22.22 -4.23
C GLY A 223 -24.12 21.68 -3.55
N ASN A 224 -25.05 21.18 -4.34
CA ASN A 224 -26.30 20.57 -3.86
C ASN A 224 -26.32 19.08 -4.25
N GLY A 225 -25.88 18.21 -3.33
CA GLY A 225 -25.82 16.77 -3.55
C GLY A 225 -24.61 16.29 -4.36
N ARG A 226 -23.89 17.20 -5.03
CA ARG A 226 -22.60 16.98 -5.72
C ARG A 226 -21.78 18.27 -5.69
N LEU A 227 -20.47 18.13 -5.89
CA LEU A 227 -19.57 19.28 -5.97
C LEU A 227 -19.86 20.10 -7.25
N GLU A 228 -19.92 21.42 -7.10
CA GLU A 228 -20.14 22.37 -8.19
C GLU A 228 -19.11 23.50 -8.19
N ARG A 229 -18.66 23.92 -6.98
CA ARG A 229 -17.71 25.04 -6.81
C ARG A 229 -16.78 24.76 -5.64
N VAL A 230 -15.60 25.36 -5.70
CA VAL A 230 -14.59 25.29 -4.65
C VAL A 230 -14.10 26.69 -4.32
N THR A 231 -14.08 27.04 -3.05
CA THR A 231 -13.37 28.24 -2.57
C THR A 231 -11.95 27.86 -2.22
N ILE A 232 -10.99 28.48 -2.88
CA ILE A 232 -9.57 28.39 -2.57
C ILE A 232 -9.10 29.67 -1.88
N ARG A 233 -8.05 29.55 -1.05
CA ARG A 233 -7.47 30.66 -0.30
C ARG A 233 -5.97 30.70 -0.49
N ASN A 234 -5.44 31.90 -0.76
CA ASN A 234 -4.00 32.11 -0.78
C ASN A 234 -3.45 32.20 0.66
N SER A 235 -2.47 31.35 0.96
CA SER A 235 -1.88 31.27 2.32
C SER A 235 -1.06 32.52 2.69
N LYS A 236 -0.52 33.25 1.69
CA LYS A 236 0.29 34.48 1.89
C LYS A 236 -0.58 35.75 1.92
N THR A 237 -1.35 36.00 0.85
CA THR A 237 -2.12 37.22 0.68
C THR A 237 -3.46 37.20 1.39
N LYS A 238 -3.96 35.99 1.73
CA LYS A 238 -5.28 35.73 2.31
C LYS A 238 -6.44 35.94 1.34
N ASP A 239 -6.15 36.23 0.07
CA ASP A 239 -7.16 36.35 -0.96
C ASP A 239 -7.93 35.05 -1.10
N GLU A 240 -9.21 35.15 -1.40
CA GLU A 240 -10.11 34.03 -1.62
C GLU A 240 -10.74 34.13 -3.02
N GLU A 241 -10.85 32.98 -3.67
CA GLU A 241 -11.45 32.85 -4.98
C GLU A 241 -12.38 31.64 -4.99
N THR A 242 -13.57 31.79 -5.55
CA THR A 242 -14.51 30.68 -5.76
C THR A 242 -14.54 30.30 -7.24
N LEU A 243 -14.21 29.06 -7.50
CA LEU A 243 -14.04 28.49 -8.83
C LEU A 243 -15.14 27.47 -9.11
N ASP A 244 -15.62 27.44 -10.35
CA ASP A 244 -16.47 26.37 -10.82
C ASP A 244 -15.62 25.11 -11.06
N ILE A 245 -15.77 24.09 -10.24
CA ILE A 245 -15.00 22.84 -10.27
C ILE A 245 -15.97 21.66 -10.16
N ASP A 246 -15.80 20.67 -11.02
CA ASP A 246 -16.64 19.46 -11.05
C ASP A 246 -16.02 18.30 -10.25
N ALA A 247 -14.69 18.33 -10.06
CA ALA A 247 -13.97 17.30 -9.32
C ALA A 247 -12.74 17.86 -8.59
N VAL A 248 -12.56 17.45 -7.34
CA VAL A 248 -11.35 17.69 -6.53
C VAL A 248 -10.68 16.36 -6.23
N ILE A 249 -9.38 16.29 -6.45
CA ILE A 249 -8.55 15.14 -6.11
C ILE A 249 -7.48 15.60 -5.11
N PRO A 250 -7.66 15.31 -3.80
CA PRO A 250 -6.63 15.57 -2.81
C PRO A 250 -5.49 14.56 -2.93
N LEU A 251 -4.30 15.04 -3.27
CA LEU A 251 -3.07 14.26 -3.44
C LEU A 251 -2.05 14.71 -2.37
N LEU A 252 -2.53 14.72 -1.13
CA LEU A 252 -1.81 15.21 0.05
C LEU A 252 -0.94 14.13 0.71
N GLY A 253 -0.91 12.93 0.14
CA GLY A 253 -0.29 11.73 0.69
C GLY A 253 -1.25 10.99 1.62
N PHE A 254 -0.70 10.02 2.33
CA PHE A 254 -1.46 9.12 3.19
C PHE A 254 -0.97 9.25 4.63
N HIS A 255 -1.84 8.95 5.58
CA HIS A 255 -1.43 8.58 6.92
C HIS A 255 -1.08 7.10 6.91
N SER A 256 0.10 6.78 7.38
CA SER A 256 0.48 5.39 7.68
C SER A 256 0.05 5.10 9.11
N ASP A 257 -0.77 4.10 9.31
CA ASP A 257 -1.16 3.63 10.63
C ASP A 257 -1.12 2.11 10.69
N LEU A 258 -0.33 1.57 11.63
CA LEU A 258 -0.30 0.14 11.91
C LEU A 258 -1.53 -0.33 12.71
N GLY A 259 -2.43 0.59 13.08
CA GLY A 259 -3.65 0.27 13.81
C GLY A 259 -3.35 -0.51 15.09
N ALA A 260 -4.10 -1.58 15.32
CA ALA A 260 -3.96 -2.44 16.50
C ALA A 260 -2.58 -3.12 16.63
N ILE A 261 -1.82 -3.24 15.55
CA ILE A 261 -0.46 -3.82 15.60
C ILE A 261 0.46 -3.04 16.56
N LYS A 262 0.22 -1.74 16.76
CA LYS A 262 0.97 -0.91 17.72
C LYS A 262 0.82 -1.37 19.17
N GLU A 263 -0.28 -2.06 19.48
CA GLU A 263 -0.62 -2.52 20.83
C GLU A 263 -0.07 -3.93 21.13
N TRP A 264 0.60 -4.57 20.17
CA TRP A 264 1.11 -5.94 20.31
C TRP A 264 2.43 -6.05 21.09
N GLY A 265 2.91 -4.93 21.64
CA GLY A 265 4.17 -4.90 22.39
C GLY A 265 5.41 -5.06 21.53
N LEU A 266 5.29 -4.75 20.22
CA LEU A 266 6.43 -4.77 19.30
C LEU A 266 7.33 -3.56 19.52
N ASP A 267 8.64 -3.78 19.48
CA ASP A 267 9.61 -2.70 19.48
C ASP A 267 9.53 -1.92 18.16
N THR A 268 9.40 -0.60 18.27
CA THR A 268 9.29 0.26 17.10
C THR A 268 10.35 1.35 17.09
N GLU A 269 10.68 1.84 15.91
CA GLU A 269 11.44 3.07 15.70
C GLU A 269 10.64 4.00 14.82
N LYS A 270 10.24 5.16 15.35
CA LYS A 270 9.24 6.05 14.74
C LYS A 270 7.89 5.32 14.57
N ALA A 271 7.56 4.88 13.36
CA ALA A 271 6.35 4.10 13.06
C ALA A 271 6.67 2.71 12.48
N ASP A 272 7.94 2.38 12.32
CA ASP A 272 8.41 1.12 11.71
C ASP A 272 8.75 0.09 12.78
N ILE A 273 8.49 -1.19 12.52
CA ILE A 273 8.75 -2.31 13.44
C ILE A 273 10.25 -2.66 13.40
N LYS A 274 10.91 -2.68 14.58
CA LYS A 274 12.29 -3.14 14.66
C LYS A 274 12.37 -4.64 14.46
N VAL A 275 13.31 -5.05 13.61
CA VAL A 275 13.62 -6.45 13.34
C VAL A 275 15.12 -6.69 13.42
N ASP A 276 15.48 -7.92 13.71
CA ASP A 276 16.85 -8.39 13.67
C ASP A 276 17.26 -8.85 12.25
N GLN A 277 18.42 -9.50 12.13
CA GLN A 277 18.96 -9.99 10.86
C GLN A 277 18.15 -11.16 10.25
N VAL A 278 17.31 -11.81 11.06
CA VAL A 278 16.43 -12.89 10.63
C VAL A 278 14.97 -12.43 10.48
N MET A 279 14.77 -11.12 10.45
CA MET A 279 13.45 -10.48 10.35
C MET A 279 12.52 -10.80 11.53
N ALA A 280 13.06 -11.27 12.67
CA ALA A 280 12.28 -11.52 13.87
C ALA A 280 12.07 -10.20 14.64
N THR A 281 10.88 -10.04 15.19
CA THR A 281 10.56 -8.97 16.15
C THR A 281 11.00 -9.39 17.56
N ASN A 282 10.84 -8.48 18.54
CA ASN A 282 11.03 -8.82 19.95
C ASN A 282 10.01 -9.84 20.49
N VAL A 283 8.90 -10.09 19.78
CA VAL A 283 7.87 -11.07 20.17
C VAL A 283 8.11 -12.38 19.42
N PRO A 284 8.49 -13.49 20.11
CA PRO A 284 8.76 -14.78 19.46
C PRO A 284 7.57 -15.29 18.64
N GLY A 285 7.83 -15.72 17.40
CA GLY A 285 6.82 -16.21 16.46
C GLY A 285 6.20 -15.10 15.59
N ILE A 286 6.57 -13.83 15.82
CA ILE A 286 6.18 -12.70 14.97
C ILE A 286 7.40 -12.16 14.23
N TYR A 287 7.27 -12.08 12.91
CA TYR A 287 8.26 -11.57 11.98
C TYR A 287 7.67 -10.37 11.24
N ALA A 288 8.55 -9.51 10.69
CA ALA A 288 8.09 -8.43 9.82
C ALA A 288 9.02 -8.29 8.60
N ALA A 289 8.45 -7.85 7.47
CA ALA A 289 9.17 -7.68 6.21
C ALA A 289 8.58 -6.54 5.37
N GLY A 290 9.39 -5.92 4.51
CA GLY A 290 8.98 -4.81 3.65
C GLY A 290 9.04 -3.46 4.35
N ASP A 291 8.28 -2.50 3.81
CA ASP A 291 8.36 -1.08 4.22
C ASP A 291 7.99 -0.84 5.69
N VAL A 292 7.34 -1.80 6.33
CA VAL A 292 6.95 -1.74 7.74
C VAL A 292 8.13 -1.90 8.70
N THR A 293 9.30 -2.35 8.21
CA THR A 293 10.45 -2.69 9.06
C THR A 293 11.47 -1.57 9.19
N SER A 294 12.16 -1.57 10.36
CA SER A 294 13.32 -0.72 10.65
C SER A 294 14.51 -1.57 11.10
N TYR A 295 15.65 -1.36 10.45
CA TYR A 295 16.97 -1.86 10.82
C TYR A 295 18.06 -1.02 10.14
N PRO A 296 19.33 -1.04 10.60
CA PRO A 296 20.41 -0.28 9.98
C PRO A 296 20.60 -0.62 8.50
N GLY A 297 20.57 0.38 7.62
CA GLY A 297 20.73 0.19 6.17
C GLY A 297 19.43 -0.19 5.42
N LYS A 298 18.27 -0.12 6.06
CA LYS A 298 16.97 -0.39 5.44
C LYS A 298 16.72 0.50 4.23
N LEU A 299 16.35 -0.15 3.12
CA LEU A 299 15.80 0.49 1.92
C LEU A 299 14.34 0.05 1.72
N LYS A 300 13.44 1.00 1.46
CA LYS A 300 12.02 0.72 1.20
C LYS A 300 11.81 0.49 -0.30
N LEU A 301 12.15 -0.71 -0.77
CA LEU A 301 12.05 -1.17 -2.17
C LEU A 301 11.32 -2.51 -2.24
N ILE A 302 10.66 -2.79 -3.37
CA ILE A 302 10.03 -4.10 -3.64
C ILE A 302 11.07 -5.22 -3.55
N ALA A 303 12.27 -5.01 -4.12
CA ALA A 303 13.35 -5.99 -4.12
C ALA A 303 13.84 -6.32 -2.71
N THR A 304 14.00 -5.32 -1.84
CA THR A 304 14.40 -5.53 -0.43
C THR A 304 13.30 -6.26 0.33
N GLY A 305 12.04 -5.86 0.15
CA GLY A 305 10.89 -6.51 0.78
C GLY A 305 10.74 -7.99 0.39
N ALA A 306 11.04 -8.34 -0.87
CA ALA A 306 11.05 -9.73 -1.32
C ALA A 306 12.15 -10.55 -0.63
N ALA A 307 13.37 -10.01 -0.51
CA ALA A 307 14.47 -10.67 0.20
C ALA A 307 14.15 -10.87 1.69
N GLU A 308 13.61 -9.84 2.34
CA GLU A 308 13.17 -9.90 3.74
C GLU A 308 12.05 -10.94 3.95
N ALA A 309 11.08 -11.03 3.02
CA ALA A 309 10.03 -12.04 3.05
C ALA A 309 10.60 -13.46 3.05
N CYS A 310 11.62 -13.74 2.23
CA CYS A 310 12.31 -15.04 2.24
C CYS A 310 12.92 -15.34 3.60
N ILE A 311 13.62 -14.37 4.18
CA ILE A 311 14.30 -14.52 5.48
C ILE A 311 13.27 -14.76 6.58
N ALA A 312 12.23 -13.94 6.65
CA ALA A 312 11.14 -14.06 7.62
C ALA A 312 10.46 -15.42 7.56
N VAL A 313 10.03 -15.86 6.37
CA VAL A 313 9.34 -17.14 6.17
C VAL A 313 10.24 -18.32 6.52
N ASN A 314 11.52 -18.32 6.11
CA ASN A 314 12.43 -19.42 6.45
C ASN A 314 12.61 -19.58 7.97
N ASN A 315 12.72 -18.47 8.69
CA ASN A 315 12.86 -18.48 10.15
C ASN A 315 11.53 -18.82 10.84
N ALA A 316 10.39 -18.39 10.29
CA ALA A 316 9.07 -18.80 10.76
C ALA A 316 8.89 -20.32 10.65
N VAL A 317 9.21 -20.91 9.48
CA VAL A 317 9.16 -22.37 9.30
C VAL A 317 10.11 -23.11 10.25
N HIS A 318 11.33 -22.60 10.46
CA HIS A 318 12.27 -23.19 11.39
C HIS A 318 11.78 -23.10 12.84
N SER A 319 11.13 -22.02 13.24
CA SER A 319 10.55 -21.89 14.58
C SER A 319 9.40 -22.87 14.83
N ILE A 320 8.59 -23.17 13.82
CA ILE A 320 7.53 -24.18 13.89
C ILE A 320 8.13 -25.60 13.91
N ASN A 321 9.14 -25.84 13.09
CA ASN A 321 9.82 -27.11 12.98
C ASN A 321 11.34 -26.94 13.04
N PRO A 322 11.96 -27.09 14.22
CA PRO A 322 13.41 -26.91 14.37
C PRO A 322 14.28 -27.87 13.55
N LYS A 323 13.71 -28.95 13.03
CA LYS A 323 14.41 -29.87 12.12
C LYS A 323 14.45 -29.35 10.68
N ALA A 324 13.59 -28.41 10.32
CA ALA A 324 13.59 -27.79 8.99
C ALA A 324 14.83 -26.92 8.81
N LYS A 325 15.54 -27.09 7.70
CA LYS A 325 16.71 -26.24 7.39
C LYS A 325 16.23 -24.80 7.12
N VAL A 326 16.91 -23.80 7.69
CA VAL A 326 16.65 -22.39 7.39
C VAL A 326 16.99 -22.08 5.92
N ASN A 327 18.07 -22.66 5.38
CA ASN A 327 18.38 -22.57 3.96
C ASN A 327 17.91 -23.85 3.23
N PRO A 328 16.81 -23.78 2.46
CA PRO A 328 16.25 -24.97 1.78
C PRO A 328 16.99 -25.37 0.50
N GLY A 329 17.93 -24.54 0.01
CA GLY A 329 18.58 -24.68 -1.27
C GLY A 329 17.85 -23.91 -2.38
N HIS A 330 18.11 -24.26 -3.64
CA HIS A 330 17.60 -23.57 -4.81
C HIS A 330 16.26 -24.15 -5.27
N SER A 331 15.35 -23.29 -5.73
CA SER A 331 14.01 -23.69 -6.22
C SER A 331 14.06 -24.73 -7.34
N SER A 332 15.04 -24.62 -8.25
CA SER A 332 15.26 -25.59 -9.33
C SER A 332 15.55 -27.03 -8.86
N ASN A 333 15.89 -27.22 -7.58
CA ASN A 333 16.15 -28.54 -6.98
C ASN A 333 15.03 -29.01 -6.07
N MET A 334 13.92 -28.27 -5.98
CA MET A 334 12.80 -28.59 -5.10
C MET A 334 11.77 -29.45 -5.84
N ALA A 335 11.44 -30.60 -5.28
CA ALA A 335 10.45 -31.52 -5.87
C ALA A 335 9.06 -30.91 -6.12
N ILE A 336 8.71 -29.83 -5.41
CA ILE A 336 7.44 -29.11 -5.56
C ILE A 336 7.26 -28.46 -6.95
N PHE A 337 8.35 -28.19 -7.68
CA PHE A 337 8.33 -27.63 -9.05
C PHE A 337 8.45 -28.69 -10.15
N GLY A 338 8.35 -29.97 -9.82
CA GLY A 338 8.46 -31.09 -10.77
C GLY A 338 9.82 -31.77 -10.73
N GLN A 339 9.90 -32.92 -11.41
CA GLN A 339 11.14 -33.67 -11.51
C GLN A 339 12.16 -32.88 -12.35
N LYS A 340 13.43 -33.06 -12.01
CA LYS A 340 14.53 -32.71 -12.92
C LYS A 340 14.25 -33.37 -14.26
N ASP A 341 14.25 -32.58 -15.32
CA ASP A 341 14.52 -33.14 -16.64
C ASP A 341 15.94 -33.71 -16.55
N ASP A 342 16.06 -35.04 -16.61
CA ASP A 342 17.31 -35.79 -16.64
C ASP A 342 18.09 -35.50 -17.92
#